data_e33e36c567dc767840f87c45921e92d3
#
_entry.id   e33e36c567dc767840f87c45921e92d3
#
_cell.length_a   1.000
_cell.length_b   1.000
_cell.length_c   1.000
_cell.angle_alpha   90.00
_cell.angle_beta   90.00
_cell.angle_gamma   90.00
#
_symmetry.space_group_name_H-M   'P 1'
#
loop_
_entity.id
_entity.type
_entity.pdbx_description
1 polymer ?
#
loop_
_entity_poly.entity_id
_entity_poly.type
_entity_poly.pdbx_seq_one_letter_code
_entity_poly.pdbx_strand_id
1 'polypeptide(L)'
;MTKVLGILGTSNKFGITAQMLQAVLAGATSDGCDVEMICLADYPLEMNPSKEHNQILDQLHHKMLASECLIFATPTYWKDVSGLMKQFLDCMRSRMVRFGKKDGEMLPDLYAKKKYILLTNCYAKTLENCVTGVTDSTFIVMDRVCTTAGMELVGEAVTTNTFAMKELPDWKHAECVKLGKKIQISIEKRDFTVKRYIQLFFMLAFSTLITMGIQSLLENWLPITGFWGNYVTFVLIFFILLSVVLHYFSVKKHKRN
;
A
#
# COMPACT_ATOMS: atom_id res chain seq x y z
N MET A 1 -5.06 -22.36 -10.53
CA MET A 1 -3.76 -21.98 -9.95
C MET A 1 -3.73 -20.46 -9.91
N THR A 2 -3.49 -19.88 -8.75
CA THR A 2 -3.47 -18.41 -8.57
C THR A 2 -2.33 -17.80 -9.36
N LYS A 3 -2.62 -16.85 -10.23
CA LYS A 3 -1.60 -16.14 -11.02
C LYS A 3 -1.17 -14.87 -10.35
N VAL A 4 0.15 -14.64 -10.29
CA VAL A 4 0.77 -13.47 -9.67
C VAL A 4 1.70 -12.80 -10.67
N LEU A 5 1.49 -11.51 -10.91
CA LEU A 5 2.33 -10.72 -11.80
C LEU A 5 3.19 -9.73 -11.01
N GLY A 6 4.50 -9.86 -11.10
CA GLY A 6 5.48 -8.90 -10.61
C GLY A 6 5.80 -7.84 -11.67
N ILE A 7 5.68 -6.56 -11.33
CA ILE A 7 5.90 -5.41 -12.21
C ILE A 7 7.09 -4.62 -11.67
N LEU A 8 8.23 -4.69 -12.36
CA LEU A 8 9.46 -4.03 -11.99
C LEU A 8 9.58 -2.65 -12.65
N GLY A 9 9.55 -1.58 -11.86
CA GLY A 9 9.65 -0.18 -12.30
C GLY A 9 11.08 0.37 -12.25
N THR A 10 12.07 -0.41 -12.67
CA THR A 10 13.47 0.04 -12.82
C THR A 10 14.13 -0.72 -13.97
N SER A 11 15.13 -0.11 -14.62
CA SER A 11 15.94 -0.77 -15.65
C SER A 11 16.97 -1.74 -15.05
N ASN A 12 17.31 -1.60 -13.76
CA ASN A 12 18.26 -2.49 -13.11
C ASN A 12 17.57 -3.79 -12.65
N LYS A 13 17.65 -4.82 -13.50
CA LYS A 13 17.05 -6.14 -13.26
C LYS A 13 17.75 -6.96 -12.15
N PHE A 14 18.88 -6.49 -11.65
CA PHE A 14 19.68 -7.15 -10.60
C PHE A 14 19.79 -6.31 -9.31
N GLY A 15 19.20 -5.12 -9.30
CA GLY A 15 19.23 -4.22 -8.15
C GLY A 15 18.36 -4.70 -6.99
N ILE A 16 18.45 -4.02 -5.87
CA ILE A 16 17.72 -4.37 -4.64
C ILE A 16 16.21 -4.45 -4.86
N THR A 17 15.62 -3.55 -5.64
CA THR A 17 14.19 -3.61 -5.98
C THR A 17 13.82 -4.92 -6.69
N ALA A 18 14.66 -5.35 -7.64
CA ALA A 18 14.44 -6.60 -8.38
C ALA A 18 14.60 -7.81 -7.47
N GLN A 19 15.61 -7.83 -6.60
CA GLN A 19 15.82 -8.89 -5.61
C GLN A 19 14.66 -9.00 -4.62
N MET A 20 14.10 -7.89 -4.15
CA MET A 20 12.88 -7.89 -3.33
C MET A 20 11.71 -8.52 -4.06
N LEU A 21 11.47 -8.12 -5.32
CA LEU A 21 10.40 -8.66 -6.14
C LEU A 21 10.57 -10.17 -6.37
N GLN A 22 11.78 -10.62 -6.72
CA GLN A 22 12.10 -12.03 -6.89
C GLN A 22 11.86 -12.84 -5.61
N ALA A 23 12.22 -12.31 -4.43
CA ALA A 23 11.98 -12.95 -3.16
C ALA A 23 10.48 -13.09 -2.84
N VAL A 24 9.66 -12.07 -3.15
CA VAL A 24 8.20 -12.17 -2.99
C VAL A 24 7.62 -13.20 -3.95
N LEU A 25 8.04 -13.20 -5.21
CA LEU A 25 7.61 -14.19 -6.21
C LEU A 25 8.01 -15.61 -5.81
N ALA A 26 9.25 -15.82 -5.30
CA ALA A 26 9.68 -17.11 -4.78
C ALA A 26 8.79 -17.58 -3.61
N GLY A 27 8.39 -16.67 -2.72
CA GLY A 27 7.43 -16.98 -1.66
C GLY A 27 6.06 -17.40 -2.20
N ALA A 28 5.54 -16.72 -3.22
CA ALA A 28 4.29 -17.06 -3.88
C ALA A 28 4.37 -18.44 -4.59
N THR A 29 5.48 -18.70 -5.30
CA THR A 29 5.72 -20.00 -5.96
C THR A 29 5.76 -21.14 -4.94
N SER A 30 6.42 -20.93 -3.79
CA SER A 30 6.48 -21.97 -2.74
C SER A 30 5.13 -22.32 -2.13
N ASP A 31 4.14 -21.42 -2.29
CA ASP A 31 2.76 -21.58 -1.83
C ASP A 31 1.79 -21.95 -2.97
N GLY A 32 2.34 -22.41 -4.11
CA GLY A 32 1.58 -22.97 -5.23
C GLY A 32 1.03 -21.95 -6.24
N CYS A 33 1.51 -20.71 -6.24
CA CYS A 33 1.11 -19.73 -7.25
C CYS A 33 1.90 -19.89 -8.56
N ASP A 34 1.27 -19.56 -9.68
CA ASP A 34 1.90 -19.37 -10.99
C ASP A 34 2.39 -17.90 -11.06
N VAL A 35 3.68 -17.68 -11.23
CA VAL A 35 4.28 -16.36 -11.14
C VAL A 35 4.92 -15.91 -12.46
N GLU A 36 4.71 -14.67 -12.82
CA GLU A 36 5.38 -14.01 -13.92
C GLU A 36 6.00 -12.70 -13.43
N MET A 37 7.16 -12.32 -13.99
CA MET A 37 7.81 -11.03 -13.74
C MET A 37 8.00 -10.30 -15.04
N ILE A 38 7.60 -9.04 -15.10
CA ILE A 38 7.86 -8.11 -16.20
C ILE A 38 8.72 -6.94 -15.72
N CYS A 39 9.62 -6.49 -16.59
CA CYS A 39 10.41 -5.28 -16.37
C CYS A 39 9.89 -4.17 -17.30
N LEU A 40 9.43 -3.06 -16.72
CA LEU A 40 8.87 -1.95 -17.51
C LEU A 40 9.86 -1.32 -18.48
N ALA A 41 11.17 -1.47 -18.24
CA ALA A 41 12.20 -1.01 -19.18
C ALA A 41 12.21 -1.77 -20.50
N ASP A 42 11.63 -2.97 -20.57
CA ASP A 42 11.53 -3.76 -21.79
C ASP A 42 10.33 -3.34 -22.67
N TYR A 43 9.48 -2.47 -22.16
CA TYR A 43 8.27 -1.98 -22.83
C TYR A 43 8.43 -0.48 -23.16
N PRO A 44 8.62 -0.10 -24.43
CA PRO A 44 8.74 1.31 -24.82
C PRO A 44 7.36 1.99 -24.73
N LEU A 45 7.04 2.53 -23.55
CA LEU A 45 5.81 3.25 -23.30
C LEU A 45 5.92 4.68 -23.86
N GLU A 46 4.95 5.09 -24.65
CA GLU A 46 4.83 6.47 -25.11
C GLU A 46 4.30 7.38 -23.97
N MET A 47 4.78 8.62 -23.89
CA MET A 47 4.38 9.57 -22.85
C MET A 47 2.89 9.96 -22.93
N ASN A 48 2.29 9.86 -24.10
CA ASN A 48 0.88 10.22 -24.33
C ASN A 48 0.26 9.23 -25.31
N PRO A 49 0.02 7.98 -24.87
CA PRO A 49 -0.49 6.96 -25.77
C PRO A 49 -1.87 7.37 -26.27
N SER A 50 -2.07 7.26 -27.60
CA SER A 50 -3.42 7.41 -28.15
C SER A 50 -4.34 6.39 -27.49
N LYS A 51 -5.57 6.76 -27.22
CA LYS A 51 -6.56 5.87 -26.59
C LYS A 51 -6.89 4.65 -27.45
N GLU A 52 -6.58 4.71 -28.73
CA GLU A 52 -6.92 3.72 -29.74
C GLU A 52 -5.67 2.91 -30.11
N HIS A 53 -5.71 1.60 -29.83
CA HIS A 53 -4.77 0.56 -30.29
C HIS A 53 -3.28 0.76 -29.94
N ASN A 54 -2.96 0.83 -28.65
CA ASN A 54 -1.58 0.67 -28.22
C ASN A 54 -1.32 -0.80 -27.83
N GLN A 55 -0.71 -1.57 -28.74
CA GLN A 55 -0.46 -3.00 -28.57
C GLN A 55 0.33 -3.33 -27.30
N ILE A 56 1.29 -2.49 -26.90
CA ILE A 56 2.10 -2.69 -25.71
C ILE A 56 1.22 -2.55 -24.45
N LEU A 57 0.41 -1.50 -24.39
CA LEU A 57 -0.51 -1.30 -23.24
C LEU A 57 -1.58 -2.38 -23.18
N ASP A 58 -2.06 -2.86 -24.35
CA ASP A 58 -3.04 -3.95 -24.40
C ASP A 58 -2.41 -5.27 -23.93
N GLN A 59 -1.17 -5.56 -24.31
CA GLN A 59 -0.43 -6.71 -23.81
C GLN A 59 -0.23 -6.67 -22.29
N LEU A 60 0.20 -5.52 -21.75
CA LEU A 60 0.36 -5.32 -20.31
C LEU A 60 -0.98 -5.45 -19.58
N HIS A 61 -2.04 -4.86 -20.10
CA HIS A 61 -3.39 -4.96 -19.57
C HIS A 61 -3.88 -6.40 -19.50
N HIS A 62 -3.69 -7.19 -20.57
CA HIS A 62 -4.06 -8.61 -20.58
C HIS A 62 -3.31 -9.42 -19.51
N LYS A 63 -1.99 -9.21 -19.36
CA LYS A 63 -1.20 -9.87 -18.31
C LYS A 63 -1.70 -9.50 -16.91
N MET A 64 -1.98 -8.21 -16.64
CA MET A 64 -2.52 -7.74 -15.38
C MET A 64 -3.93 -8.29 -15.11
N LEU A 65 -4.79 -8.36 -16.12
CA LEU A 65 -6.13 -8.93 -15.97
C LEU A 65 -6.12 -10.44 -15.72
N ALA A 66 -5.19 -11.15 -16.31
CA ALA A 66 -5.03 -12.59 -16.12
C ALA A 66 -4.52 -12.97 -14.73
N SER A 67 -4.04 -12.00 -13.93
CA SER A 67 -3.46 -12.24 -12.61
C SER A 67 -4.42 -11.84 -11.50
N GLU A 68 -4.49 -12.62 -10.42
CA GLU A 68 -5.27 -12.34 -9.21
C GLU A 68 -4.54 -11.40 -8.25
N CYS A 69 -3.20 -11.38 -8.30
CA CYS A 69 -2.37 -10.48 -7.50
C CYS A 69 -1.34 -9.77 -8.36
N LEU A 70 -1.20 -8.45 -8.16
CA LEU A 70 -0.21 -7.61 -8.81
C LEU A 70 0.82 -7.12 -7.78
N ILE A 71 2.10 -7.24 -8.09
CA ILE A 71 3.19 -6.75 -7.22
C ILE A 71 3.87 -5.58 -7.94
N PHE A 72 3.75 -4.38 -7.39
CA PHE A 72 4.41 -3.19 -7.91
C PHE A 72 5.70 -2.96 -7.16
N ALA A 73 6.83 -3.06 -7.86
CA ALA A 73 8.16 -2.89 -7.29
C ALA A 73 8.91 -1.73 -7.97
N THR A 74 9.22 -0.68 -7.23
CA THR A 74 9.90 0.52 -7.75
C THR A 74 10.88 1.09 -6.72
N PRO A 75 12.06 1.59 -7.14
CA PRO A 75 12.88 2.39 -6.23
C PRO A 75 12.23 3.74 -5.96
N THR A 76 12.52 4.31 -4.79
CA THR A 76 12.14 5.69 -4.46
C THR A 76 13.19 6.65 -4.99
N TYR A 77 12.81 7.52 -5.93
CA TYR A 77 13.62 8.60 -6.46
C TYR A 77 12.96 9.94 -6.14
N TRP A 78 13.71 10.87 -5.52
CA TRP A 78 13.18 12.19 -5.15
C TRP A 78 11.91 12.14 -4.30
N LYS A 79 11.83 11.17 -3.38
CA LYS A 79 10.66 10.88 -2.55
C LYS A 79 9.41 10.42 -3.32
N ASP A 80 9.55 9.95 -4.55
CA ASP A 80 8.42 9.48 -5.37
C ASP A 80 8.78 8.17 -6.10
N VAL A 81 7.83 7.59 -6.80
CA VAL A 81 8.03 6.43 -7.67
C VAL A 81 9.03 6.74 -8.78
N SER A 82 9.71 5.73 -9.32
CA SER A 82 10.56 5.91 -10.49
C SER A 82 9.78 6.44 -11.69
N GLY A 83 10.45 7.14 -12.60
CA GLY A 83 9.82 7.63 -13.83
C GLY A 83 9.18 6.52 -14.66
N LEU A 84 9.79 5.32 -14.73
CA LEU A 84 9.21 4.15 -15.40
C LEU A 84 7.90 3.70 -14.77
N MET A 85 7.85 3.61 -13.44
CA MET A 85 6.63 3.23 -12.74
C MET A 85 5.56 4.31 -12.90
N LYS A 86 5.92 5.58 -12.77
CA LYS A 86 4.96 6.68 -12.92
C LYS A 86 4.35 6.71 -14.32
N GLN A 87 5.19 6.63 -15.36
CA GLN A 87 4.74 6.59 -16.75
C GLN A 87 3.79 5.40 -16.99
N PHE A 88 4.16 4.22 -16.49
CA PHE A 88 3.31 3.03 -16.60
C PHE A 88 1.93 3.25 -15.95
N LEU A 89 1.89 3.74 -14.71
CA LEU A 89 0.63 3.99 -14.00
C LEU A 89 -0.24 5.03 -14.72
N ASP A 90 0.37 6.10 -15.25
CA ASP A 90 -0.34 7.13 -16.02
C ASP A 90 -0.89 6.60 -17.35
N CYS A 91 -0.12 5.79 -18.08
CA CYS A 91 -0.55 5.16 -19.33
C CYS A 91 -1.68 4.14 -19.09
N MET A 92 -1.62 3.39 -17.99
CA MET A 92 -2.62 2.36 -17.67
C MET A 92 -3.90 2.93 -17.04
N ARG A 93 -3.96 4.20 -16.68
CA ARG A 93 -5.08 4.81 -15.94
C ARG A 93 -6.44 4.52 -16.57
N SER A 94 -6.58 4.75 -17.89
CA SER A 94 -7.86 4.54 -18.60
C SER A 94 -8.27 3.07 -18.74
N ARG A 95 -7.36 2.13 -18.48
CA ARG A 95 -7.60 0.69 -18.49
C ARG A 95 -7.85 0.13 -17.10
N MET A 96 -7.38 0.81 -16.05
CA MET A 96 -7.53 0.36 -14.66
C MET A 96 -8.82 0.84 -14.00
N VAL A 97 -9.35 1.99 -14.45
CA VAL A 97 -10.57 2.59 -13.90
C VAL A 97 -11.52 2.98 -15.02
N ARG A 98 -12.81 2.98 -14.72
CA ARG A 98 -13.81 3.63 -15.59
C ARG A 98 -14.10 5.02 -15.10
N PHE A 99 -14.42 5.92 -16.03
CA PHE A 99 -14.78 7.29 -15.71
C PHE A 99 -16.30 7.44 -15.66
N GLY A 100 -16.81 8.05 -14.60
CA GLY A 100 -18.21 8.42 -14.45
C GLY A 100 -18.69 9.36 -15.57
N LYS A 101 -19.93 9.18 -16.02
CA LYS A 101 -20.47 9.92 -17.18
C LYS A 101 -20.66 11.41 -16.92
N LYS A 102 -20.92 11.83 -15.69
CA LYS A 102 -21.26 13.23 -15.35
C LYS A 102 -20.06 14.06 -14.90
N ASP A 103 -19.21 13.49 -14.04
CA ASP A 103 -18.23 14.29 -13.26
C ASP A 103 -16.80 13.86 -13.51
N GLY A 104 -16.58 12.83 -14.37
CA GLY A 104 -15.25 12.27 -14.60
C GLY A 104 -14.68 11.54 -13.36
N GLU A 105 -15.51 11.20 -12.38
CA GLU A 105 -15.13 10.43 -11.21
C GLU A 105 -14.52 9.10 -11.62
N MET A 106 -13.39 8.74 -11.01
CA MET A 106 -12.71 7.46 -11.25
C MET A 106 -13.35 6.38 -10.38
N LEU A 107 -13.90 5.37 -11.03
CA LEU A 107 -14.62 4.26 -10.39
C LEU A 107 -13.89 2.94 -10.63
N PRO A 108 -13.94 2.00 -9.67
CA PRO A 108 -13.46 0.63 -9.87
C PRO A 108 -14.10 -0.03 -11.08
N ASP A 109 -13.34 -0.92 -11.74
CA ASP A 109 -13.81 -1.68 -12.89
C ASP A 109 -13.20 -3.10 -12.86
N LEU A 110 -12.57 -3.55 -13.91
CA LEU A 110 -12.04 -4.91 -14.11
C LEU A 110 -11.02 -5.37 -13.07
N TYR A 111 -10.39 -4.44 -12.37
CA TYR A 111 -9.40 -4.71 -11.32
C TYR A 111 -10.00 -4.83 -9.90
N ALA A 112 -11.29 -4.58 -9.76
CA ALA A 112 -11.96 -4.66 -8.46
C ALA A 112 -11.72 -6.03 -7.78
N LYS A 113 -11.34 -5.99 -6.49
CA LYS A 113 -11.02 -7.14 -5.63
C LYS A 113 -9.73 -7.90 -5.96
N LYS A 114 -8.98 -7.56 -7.02
CA LYS A 114 -7.63 -8.09 -7.21
C LYS A 114 -6.76 -7.69 -6.03
N LYS A 115 -5.79 -8.54 -5.69
CA LYS A 115 -4.85 -8.25 -4.60
C LYS A 115 -3.64 -7.49 -5.15
N TYR A 116 -2.99 -6.69 -4.28
CA TYR A 116 -1.72 -6.07 -4.65
C TYR A 116 -0.73 -6.02 -3.49
N ILE A 117 0.54 -5.97 -3.85
CA ILE A 117 1.69 -5.79 -2.95
C ILE A 117 2.51 -4.62 -3.48
N LEU A 118 3.03 -3.80 -2.57
CA LEU A 118 3.89 -2.67 -2.89
C LEU A 118 5.30 -2.90 -2.34
N LEU A 119 6.30 -2.72 -3.20
CA LEU A 119 7.71 -2.87 -2.84
C LEU A 119 8.48 -1.62 -3.24
N THR A 120 9.26 -1.08 -2.31
CA THR A 120 10.18 0.02 -2.61
C THR A 120 11.48 -0.10 -1.84
N ASN A 121 12.47 0.63 -2.30
CA ASN A 121 13.72 0.82 -1.58
C ASN A 121 14.21 2.26 -1.70
N CYS A 122 15.00 2.69 -0.73
CA CYS A 122 15.62 4.01 -0.74
C CYS A 122 17.04 3.97 -0.15
N TYR A 123 17.86 4.94 -0.51
CA TYR A 123 19.21 5.09 0.03
C TYR A 123 19.21 5.66 1.46
N ALA A 124 18.17 6.37 1.87
CA ALA A 124 18.08 6.97 3.20
C ALA A 124 18.20 5.92 4.31
N LYS A 125 18.80 6.31 5.43
CA LYS A 125 18.91 5.44 6.61
C LYS A 125 17.52 5.15 7.19
N THR A 126 17.39 4.01 7.87
CA THR A 126 16.09 3.59 8.44
C THR A 126 15.47 4.64 9.35
N LEU A 127 16.28 5.27 10.23
CA LEU A 127 15.80 6.32 11.13
C LEU A 127 15.37 7.56 10.35
N GLU A 128 16.16 7.97 9.37
CA GLU A 128 15.86 9.10 8.50
C GLU A 128 14.55 8.87 7.74
N ASN A 129 14.41 7.71 7.10
CA ASN A 129 13.16 7.36 6.41
C ASN A 129 11.96 7.37 7.36
N CYS A 130 12.14 6.87 8.59
CA CYS A 130 11.08 6.85 9.58
C CYS A 130 10.62 8.26 10.01
N VAL A 131 11.54 9.21 10.11
CA VAL A 131 11.25 10.58 10.57
C VAL A 131 10.78 11.46 9.42
N THR A 132 11.40 11.34 8.24
CA THR A 132 11.17 12.25 7.10
C THR A 132 10.23 11.68 6.04
N GLY A 133 9.80 10.42 6.16
CA GLY A 133 8.87 9.78 5.22
C GLY A 133 9.40 9.73 3.79
N VAL A 134 10.69 9.40 3.59
CA VAL A 134 11.29 9.39 2.23
C VAL A 134 10.53 8.50 1.27
N THR A 135 10.01 7.35 1.73
CA THR A 135 9.28 6.37 0.91
C THR A 135 7.76 6.55 0.92
N ASP A 136 7.23 7.45 1.76
CA ASP A 136 5.78 7.57 1.96
C ASP A 136 5.04 7.97 0.68
N SER A 137 5.54 8.97 -0.06
CA SER A 137 4.92 9.39 -1.32
C SER A 137 4.94 8.27 -2.37
N THR A 138 6.01 7.45 -2.41
CA THR A 138 6.10 6.30 -3.30
C THR A 138 4.96 5.30 -3.04
N PHE A 139 4.72 4.97 -1.77
CA PHE A 139 3.60 4.10 -1.40
C PHE A 139 2.25 4.76 -1.66
N ILE A 140 2.08 6.03 -1.28
CA ILE A 140 0.82 6.76 -1.47
C ILE A 140 0.42 6.81 -2.96
N VAL A 141 1.35 7.06 -3.87
CA VAL A 141 1.07 7.13 -5.31
C VAL A 141 0.59 5.78 -5.83
N MET A 142 1.32 4.69 -5.53
CA MET A 142 0.93 3.34 -5.97
C MET A 142 -0.37 2.86 -5.30
N ASP A 143 -0.50 3.07 -3.99
CA ASP A 143 -1.69 2.68 -3.21
C ASP A 143 -2.95 3.40 -3.74
N ARG A 144 -2.84 4.70 -4.02
CA ARG A 144 -3.95 5.49 -4.57
C ARG A 144 -4.44 4.93 -5.91
N VAL A 145 -3.53 4.56 -6.81
CA VAL A 145 -3.91 3.98 -8.11
C VAL A 145 -4.61 2.64 -7.90
N CYS A 146 -4.05 1.76 -7.07
CA CYS A 146 -4.60 0.44 -6.79
C CYS A 146 -5.96 0.51 -6.09
N THR A 147 -6.09 1.35 -5.06
CA THR A 147 -7.35 1.52 -4.30
C THR A 147 -8.45 2.17 -5.15
N THR A 148 -8.09 3.14 -6.01
CA THR A 148 -9.04 3.74 -6.96
C THR A 148 -9.54 2.69 -7.97
N ALA A 149 -8.69 1.75 -8.38
CA ALA A 149 -9.08 0.61 -9.22
C ALA A 149 -9.88 -0.47 -8.46
N GLY A 150 -10.11 -0.30 -7.15
CA GLY A 150 -10.86 -1.25 -6.31
C GLY A 150 -10.07 -2.48 -5.88
N MET A 151 -8.73 -2.42 -5.96
CA MET A 151 -7.85 -3.50 -5.54
C MET A 151 -7.64 -3.48 -4.01
N GLU A 152 -7.16 -4.59 -3.46
CA GLU A 152 -6.99 -4.79 -2.02
C GLU A 152 -5.54 -5.08 -1.65
N LEU A 153 -5.01 -4.33 -0.68
CA LEU A 153 -3.63 -4.45 -0.22
C LEU A 153 -3.40 -5.73 0.59
N VAL A 154 -2.45 -6.56 0.16
CA VAL A 154 -1.93 -7.70 0.93
C VAL A 154 -0.86 -7.26 1.91
N GLY A 155 0.02 -6.39 1.48
CA GLY A 155 1.08 -5.82 2.29
C GLY A 155 2.09 -5.02 1.46
N GLU A 156 3.03 -4.42 2.17
CA GLU A 156 4.07 -3.58 1.60
C GLU A 156 5.42 -3.91 2.26
N ALA A 157 6.51 -3.72 1.53
CA ALA A 157 7.86 -3.85 2.10
C ALA A 157 8.79 -2.75 1.59
N VAL A 158 9.64 -2.24 2.48
CA VAL A 158 10.65 -1.23 2.18
C VAL A 158 12.03 -1.70 2.59
N THR A 159 13.03 -1.49 1.74
CA THR A 159 14.45 -1.67 2.08
C THR A 159 15.12 -0.31 2.10
N THR A 160 15.64 0.08 3.26
CA THR A 160 16.34 1.35 3.47
C THR A 160 17.86 1.18 3.41
N ASN A 161 18.61 2.27 3.37
CA ASN A 161 20.08 2.27 3.39
C ASN A 161 20.72 1.48 2.23
N THR A 162 20.16 1.61 1.03
CA THR A 162 20.55 0.78 -0.13
C THR A 162 21.70 1.34 -0.96
N PHE A 163 22.32 2.46 -0.58
CA PHE A 163 23.32 3.17 -1.40
C PHE A 163 24.52 2.29 -1.83
N ALA A 164 25.07 1.50 -0.92
CA ALA A 164 26.19 0.59 -1.20
C ALA A 164 25.78 -0.89 -1.24
N MET A 165 24.47 -1.17 -1.18
CA MET A 165 23.95 -2.53 -1.08
C MET A 165 23.96 -3.21 -2.44
N LYS A 166 24.68 -4.32 -2.55
CA LYS A 166 24.70 -5.15 -3.77
C LYS A 166 23.72 -6.31 -3.68
N GLU A 167 23.50 -6.83 -2.49
CA GLU A 167 22.64 -7.97 -2.22
C GLU A 167 21.61 -7.66 -1.15
N LEU A 168 20.43 -8.22 -1.28
CA LEU A 168 19.36 -8.07 -0.30
C LEU A 168 19.74 -8.83 0.99
N PRO A 169 19.73 -8.20 2.18
CA PRO A 169 20.03 -8.88 3.43
C PRO A 169 19.10 -10.07 3.68
N ASP A 170 19.62 -11.17 4.28
CA ASP A 170 18.86 -12.41 4.51
C ASP A 170 17.56 -12.19 5.28
N TRP A 171 17.58 -11.32 6.30
CA TRP A 171 16.37 -11.02 7.06
C TRP A 171 15.31 -10.32 6.21
N LYS A 172 15.70 -9.45 5.27
CA LYS A 172 14.78 -8.78 4.36
C LYS A 172 14.30 -9.74 3.26
N HIS A 173 15.18 -10.59 2.76
CA HIS A 173 14.80 -11.67 1.85
C HIS A 173 13.73 -12.56 2.48
N ALA A 174 13.93 -13.02 3.72
CA ALA A 174 12.96 -13.83 4.45
C ALA A 174 11.61 -13.10 4.67
N GLU A 175 11.65 -11.80 4.93
CA GLU A 175 10.45 -10.95 5.03
C GLU A 175 9.68 -10.91 3.71
N CYS A 176 10.38 -10.69 2.58
CA CYS A 176 9.79 -10.68 1.24
C CYS A 176 9.18 -12.05 0.88
N VAL A 177 9.88 -13.15 1.15
CA VAL A 177 9.35 -14.51 0.97
C VAL A 177 8.09 -14.73 1.80
N LYS A 178 8.09 -14.31 3.07
CA LYS A 178 6.91 -14.39 3.94
C LYS A 178 5.74 -13.55 3.40
N LEU A 179 6.02 -12.40 2.79
CA LEU A 179 5.00 -11.57 2.18
C LEU A 179 4.38 -12.27 0.95
N GLY A 180 5.19 -12.93 0.12
CA GLY A 180 4.73 -13.73 -1.02
C GLY A 180 3.79 -14.87 -0.60
N LYS A 181 4.12 -15.59 0.47
CA LYS A 181 3.27 -16.65 1.04
C LYS A 181 1.89 -16.17 1.53
N LYS A 182 1.73 -14.88 1.84
CA LYS A 182 0.43 -14.34 2.25
C LYS A 182 -0.57 -14.20 1.09
N ILE A 183 -0.12 -14.25 -0.16
CA ILE A 183 -0.96 -14.00 -1.35
C ILE A 183 -2.10 -15.01 -1.41
N GLN A 184 -1.81 -16.31 -1.39
CA GLN A 184 -2.80 -17.36 -1.47
C GLN A 184 -3.83 -17.26 -0.35
N ILE A 185 -3.38 -17.09 0.88
CA ILE A 185 -4.25 -16.91 2.05
C ILE A 185 -5.14 -15.67 1.92
N SER A 186 -4.60 -14.60 1.32
CA SER A 186 -5.35 -13.34 1.14
C SER A 186 -6.43 -13.44 0.08
N ILE A 187 -6.22 -14.26 -0.94
CA ILE A 187 -7.20 -14.52 -2.01
C ILE A 187 -8.33 -15.43 -1.48
N GLU A 188 -7.98 -16.43 -0.70
CA GLU A 188 -8.95 -17.37 -0.10
C GLU A 188 -9.81 -16.74 1.00
N LYS A 189 -9.26 -15.77 1.72
CA LYS A 189 -10.01 -15.03 2.75
C LYS A 189 -11.02 -14.09 2.09
N ARG A 190 -12.30 -14.49 2.14
CA ARG A 190 -13.39 -13.54 1.90
C ARG A 190 -13.31 -12.41 2.90
N ASP A 191 -13.43 -11.17 2.44
CA ASP A 191 -13.43 -9.99 3.30
C ASP A 191 -14.51 -10.09 4.37
N PHE A 192 -14.08 -10.27 5.61
CA PHE A 192 -14.96 -10.12 6.76
C PHE A 192 -15.11 -8.62 7.09
N THR A 193 -15.93 -7.93 6.31
CA THR A 193 -16.34 -6.54 6.60
C THR A 193 -16.84 -6.42 8.04
N VAL A 194 -17.54 -7.43 8.54
CA VAL A 194 -18.01 -7.54 9.93
C VAL A 194 -16.85 -7.47 10.94
N LYS A 195 -15.72 -8.13 10.66
CA LYS A 195 -14.55 -8.09 11.56
C LYS A 195 -13.98 -6.68 11.69
N ARG A 196 -13.95 -5.89 10.61
CA ARG A 196 -13.50 -4.48 10.64
C ARG A 196 -14.45 -3.61 11.46
N TYR A 197 -15.76 -3.79 11.34
CA TYR A 197 -16.74 -3.07 12.15
C TYR A 197 -16.64 -3.43 13.64
N ILE A 198 -16.42 -4.70 13.96
CA ILE A 198 -16.19 -5.15 15.34
C ILE A 198 -14.92 -4.52 15.90
N GLN A 199 -13.82 -4.51 15.14
CA GLN A 199 -12.57 -3.86 15.56
C GLN A 199 -12.74 -2.34 15.77
N LEU A 200 -13.45 -1.67 14.87
CA LEU A 200 -13.76 -0.25 14.97
C LEU A 200 -14.62 0.03 16.22
N PHE A 201 -15.64 -0.79 16.48
CA PHE A 201 -16.47 -0.68 17.65
C PHE A 201 -15.65 -0.77 18.95
N PHE A 202 -14.80 -1.80 19.07
CA PHE A 202 -13.96 -1.94 20.27
C PHE A 202 -12.94 -0.80 20.41
N MET A 203 -12.37 -0.32 19.31
CA MET A 203 -11.47 0.83 19.34
C MET A 203 -12.17 2.10 19.83
N LEU A 204 -13.38 2.38 19.32
CA LEU A 204 -14.18 3.53 19.76
C LEU A 204 -14.62 3.37 21.21
N ALA A 205 -15.13 2.21 21.61
CA ALA A 205 -15.55 1.93 22.97
C ALA A 205 -14.40 2.12 23.98
N PHE A 206 -13.22 1.61 23.65
CA PHE A 206 -12.02 1.75 24.49
C PHE A 206 -11.57 3.22 24.58
N SER A 207 -11.54 3.94 23.45
CA SER A 207 -11.20 5.37 23.45
C SER A 207 -12.19 6.20 24.25
N THR A 208 -13.49 5.90 24.15
CA THR A 208 -14.54 6.55 24.93
C THR A 208 -14.38 6.29 26.43
N LEU A 209 -14.10 5.04 26.82
CA LEU A 209 -13.89 4.67 28.22
C LEU A 209 -12.71 5.43 28.85
N ILE A 210 -11.58 5.52 28.13
CA ILE A 210 -10.42 6.29 28.59
C ILE A 210 -10.76 7.77 28.70
N THR A 211 -11.46 8.32 27.71
CA THR A 211 -11.87 9.75 27.72
C THR A 211 -12.74 10.06 28.91
N MET A 212 -13.73 9.20 29.21
CA MET A 212 -14.60 9.36 30.39
C MET A 212 -13.80 9.25 31.70
N GLY A 213 -12.84 8.34 31.79
CA GLY A 213 -11.97 8.21 32.95
C GLY A 213 -11.11 9.45 33.17
N ILE A 214 -10.50 10.00 32.13
CA ILE A 214 -9.73 11.26 32.22
C ILE A 214 -10.62 12.41 32.60
N GLN A 215 -11.82 12.51 32.03
CA GLN A 215 -12.77 13.56 32.36
C GLN A 215 -13.20 13.52 33.85
N SER A 216 -13.51 12.33 34.37
CA SER A 216 -13.85 12.14 35.76
C SER A 216 -12.70 12.54 36.72
N LEU A 217 -11.46 12.31 36.33
CA LEU A 217 -10.29 12.79 37.10
C LEU A 217 -10.14 14.30 37.02
N LEU A 218 -10.41 14.91 35.89
CA LEU A 218 -10.33 16.37 35.69
C LEU A 218 -11.45 17.13 36.44
N GLU A 219 -12.65 16.55 36.57
CA GLU A 219 -13.75 17.11 37.33
C GLU A 219 -13.37 17.35 38.80
N ASN A 220 -12.45 16.55 39.36
CA ASN A 220 -11.94 16.75 40.73
C ASN A 220 -11.01 17.98 40.90
N TRP A 221 -10.44 18.47 39.75
CA TRP A 221 -9.47 19.57 39.74
C TRP A 221 -10.03 20.86 39.15
N LEU A 222 -10.94 20.74 38.21
CA LEU A 222 -11.59 21.85 37.51
C LEU A 222 -13.11 21.72 37.68
N PRO A 223 -13.80 22.72 38.25
CA PRO A 223 -15.24 22.67 38.38
C PRO A 223 -15.90 22.88 37.00
N ILE A 224 -15.87 21.85 36.19
CA ILE A 224 -16.54 21.82 34.88
C ILE A 224 -18.00 21.49 35.17
N THR A 225 -18.84 22.51 35.26
CA THR A 225 -20.27 22.36 35.55
C THR A 225 -21.09 22.61 34.28
N GLY A 226 -22.10 21.76 34.08
CA GLY A 226 -23.06 21.89 32.99
C GLY A 226 -22.79 21.05 31.76
N PHE A 227 -23.84 20.81 31.01
CA PHE A 227 -23.80 19.96 29.79
C PHE A 227 -22.74 20.39 28.76
N TRP A 228 -22.70 21.67 28.44
CA TRP A 228 -21.78 22.20 27.42
C TRP A 228 -20.31 22.14 27.83
N GLY A 229 -20.01 22.38 29.11
CA GLY A 229 -18.64 22.24 29.62
C GLY A 229 -18.15 20.79 29.49
N ASN A 230 -18.97 19.85 29.97
CA ASN A 230 -18.65 18.41 29.84
C ASN A 230 -18.55 17.96 28.41
N TYR A 231 -19.41 18.41 27.51
CA TYR A 231 -19.36 18.07 26.07
C TYR A 231 -18.07 18.56 25.41
N VAL A 232 -17.70 19.83 25.59
CA VAL A 232 -16.51 20.41 24.98
C VAL A 232 -15.24 19.71 25.51
N THR A 233 -15.16 19.48 26.80
CA THR A 233 -14.02 18.80 27.44
C THR A 233 -13.91 17.36 26.91
N PHE A 234 -15.02 16.64 26.84
CA PHE A 234 -15.07 15.29 26.28
C PHE A 234 -14.55 15.26 24.83
N VAL A 235 -15.07 16.13 23.96
CA VAL A 235 -14.70 16.20 22.55
C VAL A 235 -13.21 16.49 22.38
N LEU A 236 -12.65 17.42 23.14
CA LEU A 236 -11.23 17.76 23.06
C LEU A 236 -10.34 16.60 23.49
N ILE A 237 -10.61 15.96 24.62
CA ILE A 237 -9.85 14.82 25.12
C ILE A 237 -9.95 13.66 24.13
N PHE A 238 -11.15 13.35 23.66
CA PHE A 238 -11.41 12.27 22.72
C PHE A 238 -10.68 12.50 21.38
N PHE A 239 -10.72 13.73 20.86
CA PHE A 239 -10.02 14.09 19.61
C PHE A 239 -8.50 13.92 19.74
N ILE A 240 -7.90 14.42 20.83
CA ILE A 240 -6.46 14.27 21.06
C ILE A 240 -6.09 12.78 21.16
N LEU A 241 -6.83 12.01 21.94
CA LEU A 241 -6.59 10.60 22.17
C LEU A 241 -6.74 9.80 20.87
N LEU A 242 -7.80 10.06 20.11
CA LEU A 242 -8.04 9.43 18.82
C LEU A 242 -6.94 9.78 17.80
N SER A 243 -6.51 11.04 17.77
CA SER A 243 -5.42 11.49 16.89
C SER A 243 -4.10 10.78 17.22
N VAL A 244 -3.76 10.61 18.49
CA VAL A 244 -2.56 9.87 18.93
C VAL A 244 -2.66 8.40 18.54
N VAL A 245 -3.82 7.78 18.76
CA VAL A 245 -4.07 6.37 18.41
C VAL A 245 -3.95 6.16 16.90
N LEU A 246 -4.61 6.99 16.10
CA LEU A 246 -4.56 6.91 14.64
C LEU A 246 -3.14 7.15 14.11
N HIS A 247 -2.43 8.14 14.65
CA HIS A 247 -1.04 8.40 14.30
C HIS A 247 -0.14 7.21 14.63
N TYR A 248 -0.28 6.65 15.85
CA TYR A 248 0.48 5.48 16.28
C TYR A 248 0.23 4.27 15.35
N PHE A 249 -1.03 3.97 15.01
CA PHE A 249 -1.35 2.86 14.11
C PHE A 249 -0.91 3.12 12.68
N SER A 250 -1.01 4.36 12.19
CA SER A 250 -0.49 4.75 10.87
C SER A 250 1.02 4.56 10.80
N VAL A 251 1.76 5.10 11.76
CA VAL A 251 3.22 4.94 11.84
C VAL A 251 3.63 3.47 12.04
N LYS A 252 2.86 2.71 12.85
CA LYS A 252 3.15 1.28 13.09
C LYS A 252 2.83 0.42 11.86
N LYS A 253 1.86 0.81 11.05
CA LYS A 253 1.58 0.15 9.76
C LYS A 253 2.79 0.27 8.84
N HIS A 254 3.42 1.45 8.77
CA HIS A 254 4.65 1.67 7.99
C HIS A 254 5.93 1.15 8.65
N LYS A 255 5.93 0.92 9.98
CA LYS A 255 7.10 0.35 10.71
C LYS A 255 7.10 -1.17 10.79
N ARG A 256 5.98 -1.82 10.52
CA ARG A 256 5.81 -3.27 10.73
C ARG A 256 6.06 -4.09 9.47
N ASN A 257 6.48 -3.40 8.41
CA ASN A 257 6.90 -4.02 7.13
C ASN A 257 8.35 -3.72 6.82
#